data_aed5682a61a3231b12208e4341767afc
#
_entry.id   aed5682a61a3231b12208e4341767afc
#
_cell.length_a   1.000
_cell.length_b   1.000
_cell.length_c   1.000
_cell.angle_alpha   90.00
_cell.angle_beta   90.00
_cell.angle_gamma   90.00
#
_symmetry.space_group_name_H-M   'P 1'
#
loop_
_entity.id
_entity.type
_entity.pdbx_description
1 polymer ?
#
loop_
_entity_poly.entity_id
_entity_poly.type
_entity_poly.pdbx_seq_one_letter_code
_entity_poly.pdbx_strand_id
1 'polypeptide(L)'
;MTEKFDAQFVYLVPILASLLFGLGCAYLLLLQPVPTIPVTPFPEDTASGPFGNAFYFVIIIAASATVFYILLKRKNRRLVSFLIAFALTTSSLLLSMIYLSAILAYVPSLDFLLIPLSILVTAGFVLAVFRLSSKARNTAVVCLGGALGVFFGAFIPLFSAVLILAFLAVYDVFAVYYGPVGKIAHSGLDQLQGLSYSFKEVQMGLGDLVFYSMLSGAMLFNFNSLLPCLMSIIGILAGSFLTFMMLEKKGIFPGLPFPILLGLAGGILTSLVV
;
A
#
# COMPACT_ATOMS: atom_id res chain seq x y z
N MET A 1 28.48 -12.65 15.39
CA MET A 1 27.86 -11.50 16.07
C MET A 1 26.76 -11.03 15.18
N THR A 2 25.49 -11.30 15.50
CA THR A 2 24.36 -10.73 14.79
C THR A 2 24.35 -9.24 15.10
N GLU A 3 24.63 -8.39 14.12
CA GLU A 3 24.48 -6.95 14.27
C GLU A 3 23.06 -6.68 14.77
N LYS A 4 22.96 -6.00 15.90
CA LYS A 4 21.69 -5.65 16.50
C LYS A 4 21.09 -4.54 15.65
N PHE A 5 19.89 -4.74 15.11
CA PHE A 5 19.17 -3.73 14.35
C PHE A 5 19.09 -2.42 15.16
N ASP A 6 19.47 -1.30 14.55
CA ASP A 6 19.44 0.05 15.11
C ASP A 6 18.47 0.92 14.31
N ALA A 7 17.53 1.56 14.99
CA ALA A 7 16.49 2.37 14.35
C ALA A 7 17.09 3.69 13.84
N GLN A 8 17.17 3.85 12.52
CA GLN A 8 17.73 5.04 11.86
C GLN A 8 16.67 5.73 10.97
N PHE A 9 16.72 7.06 10.89
CA PHE A 9 15.84 7.84 10.00
C PHE A 9 15.97 7.46 8.53
N VAL A 10 17.08 6.89 8.12
CA VAL A 10 17.30 6.45 6.73
C VAL A 10 16.29 5.38 6.29
N TYR A 11 15.73 4.60 7.21
CA TYR A 11 14.72 3.60 6.92
C TYR A 11 13.34 4.20 6.55
N LEU A 12 13.13 5.49 6.83
CA LEU A 12 11.93 6.22 6.39
C LEU A 12 11.98 6.60 4.91
N VAL A 13 13.17 6.61 4.28
CA VAL A 13 13.35 7.06 2.90
C VAL A 13 12.44 6.32 1.90
N PRO A 14 12.33 4.99 1.90
CA PRO A 14 11.44 4.29 0.98
C PRO A 14 9.95 4.58 1.25
N ILE A 15 9.56 4.76 2.52
CA ILE A 15 8.18 5.12 2.91
C ILE A 15 7.87 6.51 2.37
N LEU A 16 8.74 7.48 2.62
CA LEU A 16 8.59 8.84 2.09
C LEU A 16 8.55 8.85 0.56
N ALA A 17 9.42 8.08 -0.10
CA ALA A 17 9.42 7.98 -1.55
C ALA A 17 8.09 7.42 -2.09
N SER A 18 7.52 6.39 -1.43
CA SER A 18 6.20 5.84 -1.80
C SER A 18 5.09 6.86 -1.62
N LEU A 19 5.07 7.59 -0.50
CA LEU A 19 4.08 8.62 -0.21
C LEU A 19 4.18 9.80 -1.20
N LEU A 20 5.38 10.26 -1.53
CA LEU A 20 5.59 11.33 -2.50
C LEU A 20 5.21 10.90 -3.92
N PHE A 21 5.56 9.67 -4.33
CA PHE A 21 5.12 9.12 -5.61
C PHE A 21 3.59 9.00 -5.66
N GLY A 22 2.98 8.49 -4.59
CA GLY A 22 1.53 8.44 -4.43
C GLY A 22 0.88 9.82 -4.51
N LEU A 23 1.46 10.84 -3.87
CA LEU A 23 0.97 12.23 -3.95
C LEU A 23 1.01 12.77 -5.39
N GLY A 24 2.06 12.44 -6.15
CA GLY A 24 2.12 12.76 -7.58
C GLY A 24 1.00 12.08 -8.38
N CYS A 25 0.73 10.79 -8.10
CA CYS A 25 -0.39 10.07 -8.69
C CYS A 25 -1.75 10.67 -8.29
N ALA A 26 -1.91 11.08 -7.02
CA ALA A 26 -3.11 11.74 -6.54
C ALA A 26 -3.37 13.06 -7.27
N TYR A 27 -2.33 13.85 -7.48
CA TYR A 27 -2.43 15.10 -8.22
C TYR A 27 -2.90 14.92 -9.66
N LEU A 28 -2.45 13.85 -10.35
CA LEU A 28 -2.95 13.51 -11.68
C LEU A 28 -4.46 13.21 -11.68
N LEU A 29 -4.96 12.48 -10.69
CA LEU A 29 -6.39 12.17 -10.57
C LEU A 29 -7.23 13.41 -10.19
N LEU A 30 -6.66 14.35 -9.44
CA LEU A 30 -7.34 15.62 -9.12
C LEU A 30 -7.46 16.54 -10.34
N LEU A 31 -6.44 16.57 -11.20
CA LEU A 31 -6.45 17.39 -12.40
C LEU A 31 -7.45 16.88 -13.45
N GLN A 32 -7.60 15.59 -13.56
CA GLN A 32 -8.53 14.93 -14.49
C GLN A 32 -9.28 13.84 -13.73
N PRO A 33 -10.43 14.18 -13.12
CA PRO A 33 -11.19 13.22 -12.34
C PRO A 33 -11.72 12.10 -13.26
N VAL A 34 -11.20 10.91 -13.01
CA VAL A 34 -11.72 9.69 -13.62
C VAL A 34 -13.05 9.36 -12.93
N PRO A 35 -14.10 8.90 -13.66
CA PRO A 35 -15.38 8.52 -13.06
C PRO A 35 -15.14 7.55 -11.88
N THR A 36 -15.48 7.97 -10.67
CA THR A 36 -15.26 7.18 -9.47
C THR A 36 -16.39 6.18 -9.31
N ILE A 37 -16.09 4.91 -9.59
CA ILE A 37 -16.96 3.79 -9.18
C ILE A 37 -16.41 3.31 -7.83
N PRO A 38 -17.22 3.37 -6.74
CA PRO A 38 -16.76 2.88 -5.44
C PRO A 38 -16.28 1.43 -5.53
N VAL A 39 -15.07 1.17 -5.05
CA VAL A 39 -14.47 -0.18 -5.03
C VAL A 39 -14.98 -1.00 -3.83
N THR A 40 -15.94 -0.45 -3.09
CA THR A 40 -16.53 -1.07 -1.90
C THR A 40 -17.82 -1.82 -2.25
N PRO A 41 -18.01 -3.06 -1.71
CA PRO A 41 -19.20 -3.86 -2.01
C PRO A 41 -20.48 -3.35 -1.34
N PHE A 42 -20.37 -2.59 -0.25
CA PHE A 42 -21.53 -2.08 0.47
C PHE A 42 -21.63 -0.56 0.34
N PRO A 43 -22.86 -0.02 0.13
CA PRO A 43 -23.08 1.42 0.01
C PRO A 43 -22.83 2.14 1.35
N GLU A 44 -22.28 3.35 1.28
CA GLU A 44 -21.96 4.18 2.46
C GLU A 44 -23.20 4.74 3.17
N ASP A 45 -24.31 4.84 2.46
CA ASP A 45 -25.55 5.47 2.95
C ASP A 45 -26.22 4.67 4.07
N THR A 46 -25.80 3.44 4.27
CA THR A 46 -26.30 2.59 5.36
C THR A 46 -25.37 2.63 6.56
N ALA A 47 -25.93 2.69 7.77
CA ALA A 47 -25.12 2.70 9.01
C ALA A 47 -24.17 1.48 9.13
N SER A 48 -24.50 0.36 8.48
CA SER A 48 -23.70 -0.86 8.47
C SER A 48 -22.72 -0.95 7.29
N GLY A 49 -22.87 -0.11 6.27
CA GLY A 49 -22.06 -0.17 5.04
C GLY A 49 -20.55 -0.05 5.29
N PRO A 50 -20.07 1.00 5.97
CA PRO A 50 -18.66 1.16 6.27
C PRO A 50 -18.07 0.01 7.09
N PHE A 51 -18.82 -0.49 8.08
CA PHE A 51 -18.40 -1.69 8.84
C PHE A 51 -18.35 -2.94 7.98
N GLY A 52 -19.36 -3.15 7.12
CA GLY A 52 -19.38 -4.25 6.17
C GLY A 52 -18.19 -4.22 5.23
N ASN A 53 -17.85 -3.04 4.70
CA ASN A 53 -16.67 -2.82 3.87
C ASN A 53 -15.39 -3.17 4.62
N ALA A 54 -15.22 -2.71 5.86
CA ALA A 54 -14.05 -3.00 6.68
C ALA A 54 -13.89 -4.51 6.94
N PHE A 55 -14.95 -5.19 7.35
CA PHE A 55 -14.94 -6.64 7.54
C PHE A 55 -14.61 -7.40 6.26
N TYR A 56 -15.21 -7.01 5.14
CA TYR A 56 -14.96 -7.61 3.83
C TYR A 56 -13.47 -7.54 3.45
N PHE A 57 -12.86 -6.37 3.56
CA PHE A 57 -11.43 -6.19 3.26
C PHE A 57 -10.54 -7.00 4.19
N VAL A 58 -10.80 -6.97 5.50
CA VAL A 58 -10.00 -7.76 6.47
C VAL A 58 -10.12 -9.26 6.21
N ILE A 59 -11.33 -9.75 5.91
CA ILE A 59 -11.54 -11.19 5.61
C ILE A 59 -10.77 -11.58 4.34
N ILE A 60 -10.80 -10.77 3.28
CA ILE A 60 -10.05 -11.06 2.04
C ILE A 60 -8.56 -11.08 2.31
N ILE A 61 -8.03 -10.12 3.06
CA ILE A 61 -6.61 -10.04 3.39
C ILE A 61 -6.20 -11.23 4.27
N ALA A 62 -6.99 -11.56 5.30
CA ALA A 62 -6.73 -12.71 6.16
C ALA A 62 -6.79 -14.05 5.41
N ALA A 63 -7.79 -14.21 4.52
CA ALA A 63 -7.92 -15.39 3.66
C ALA A 63 -6.72 -15.50 2.70
N SER A 64 -6.33 -14.41 2.05
CA SER A 64 -5.18 -14.37 1.15
C SER A 64 -3.88 -14.73 1.89
N ALA A 65 -3.64 -14.13 3.06
CA ALA A 65 -2.47 -14.45 3.89
C ALA A 65 -2.44 -15.93 4.31
N THR A 66 -3.61 -16.48 4.65
CA THR A 66 -3.74 -17.90 5.00
C THR A 66 -3.46 -18.82 3.81
N VAL A 67 -3.97 -18.49 2.62
CA VAL A 67 -3.68 -19.22 1.37
C VAL A 67 -2.19 -19.21 1.09
N PHE A 68 -1.56 -18.04 1.13
CA PHE A 68 -0.10 -17.92 0.93
C PHE A 68 0.68 -18.75 1.95
N TYR A 69 0.30 -18.70 3.23
CA TYR A 69 0.93 -19.51 4.28
C TYR A 69 0.81 -21.03 3.99
N ILE A 70 -0.38 -21.52 3.58
CA ILE A 70 -0.59 -22.92 3.24
C ILE A 70 0.27 -23.33 2.04
N LEU A 71 0.34 -22.50 1.00
CA LEU A 71 1.13 -22.76 -0.20
C LEU A 71 2.64 -22.80 0.11
N LEU A 72 3.13 -21.90 0.94
CA LEU A 72 4.52 -21.88 1.41
C LEU A 72 4.84 -23.12 2.24
N LYS A 73 3.93 -23.50 3.16
CA LYS A 73 4.07 -24.73 3.95
C LYS A 73 4.11 -25.98 3.09
N ARG A 74 3.35 -26.02 2.00
CA ARG A 74 3.38 -27.10 1.00
C ARG A 74 4.57 -27.04 0.04
N LYS A 75 5.47 -26.06 0.22
CA LYS A 75 6.66 -25.84 -0.63
C LYS A 75 6.34 -25.67 -2.14
N ASN A 76 5.11 -25.26 -2.47
CA ASN A 76 4.70 -25.04 -3.86
C ASN A 76 5.11 -23.65 -4.36
N ARG A 77 6.43 -23.46 -4.50
CA ARG A 77 7.02 -22.17 -4.90
C ARG A 77 6.52 -21.68 -6.26
N ARG A 78 6.24 -22.61 -7.22
CA ARG A 78 5.77 -22.23 -8.56
C ARG A 78 4.42 -21.54 -8.51
N LEU A 79 3.47 -22.08 -7.72
CA LEU A 79 2.14 -21.51 -7.58
C LEU A 79 2.17 -20.17 -6.84
N VAL A 80 2.99 -20.06 -5.79
CA VAL A 80 3.20 -18.80 -5.07
C VAL A 80 3.73 -17.73 -6.02
N SER A 81 4.81 -18.00 -6.76
CA SER A 81 5.38 -17.05 -7.73
C SER A 81 4.40 -16.69 -8.84
N PHE A 82 3.60 -17.65 -9.32
CA PHE A 82 2.57 -17.39 -10.33
C PHE A 82 1.49 -16.43 -9.80
N LEU A 83 0.97 -16.67 -8.60
CA LEU A 83 -0.05 -15.81 -7.99
C LEU A 83 0.47 -14.39 -7.74
N ILE A 84 1.72 -14.26 -7.26
CA ILE A 84 2.36 -12.96 -7.08
C ILE A 84 2.52 -12.25 -8.43
N ALA A 85 3.07 -12.94 -9.43
CA ALA A 85 3.27 -12.37 -10.75
C ALA A 85 1.94 -11.94 -11.39
N PHE A 86 0.90 -12.76 -11.28
CA PHE A 86 -0.43 -12.44 -11.76
C PHE A 86 -1.02 -11.20 -11.08
N ALA A 87 -0.99 -11.15 -9.74
CA ALA A 87 -1.50 -10.03 -8.97
C ALA A 87 -0.76 -8.72 -9.28
N LEU A 88 0.58 -8.75 -9.32
CA LEU A 88 1.39 -7.57 -9.62
C LEU A 88 1.20 -7.09 -11.05
N THR A 89 1.11 -8.00 -12.02
CA THR A 89 0.87 -7.64 -13.43
C THR A 89 -0.50 -7.01 -13.61
N THR A 90 -1.54 -7.62 -13.04
CA THR A 90 -2.92 -7.12 -13.13
C THR A 90 -3.05 -5.75 -12.45
N SER A 91 -2.49 -5.59 -11.24
CA SER A 91 -2.50 -4.31 -10.54
C SER A 91 -1.74 -3.23 -11.32
N SER A 92 -0.56 -3.54 -11.84
CA SER A 92 0.22 -2.60 -12.64
C SER A 92 -0.49 -2.20 -13.92
N LEU A 93 -1.17 -3.13 -14.61
CA LEU A 93 -1.93 -2.85 -15.82
C LEU A 93 -3.12 -1.93 -15.51
N LEU A 94 -3.89 -2.25 -14.47
CA LEU A 94 -5.03 -1.43 -14.05
C LEU A 94 -4.61 -0.03 -13.69
N LEU A 95 -3.58 0.13 -12.86
CA LEU A 95 -3.08 1.45 -12.44
C LEU A 95 -2.51 2.23 -13.63
N SER A 96 -1.75 1.58 -14.53
CA SER A 96 -1.23 2.26 -15.71
C SER A 96 -2.35 2.75 -16.62
N MET A 97 -3.43 1.98 -16.82
CA MET A 97 -4.60 2.43 -17.58
C MET A 97 -5.25 3.66 -16.92
N ILE A 98 -5.44 3.66 -15.61
CA ILE A 98 -6.07 4.76 -14.88
C ILE A 98 -5.21 6.03 -14.95
N TYR A 99 -3.93 5.95 -14.59
CA TYR A 99 -3.08 7.14 -14.56
C TYR A 99 -2.73 7.66 -15.96
N LEU A 100 -2.56 6.77 -16.95
CA LEU A 100 -2.33 7.19 -18.32
C LEU A 100 -3.60 7.78 -18.95
N SER A 101 -4.80 7.29 -18.63
CA SER A 101 -6.03 7.93 -19.10
C SER A 101 -6.15 9.36 -18.56
N ALA A 102 -5.79 9.62 -17.31
CA ALA A 102 -5.75 10.95 -16.74
C ALA A 102 -4.73 11.88 -17.46
N ILE A 103 -3.58 11.33 -17.86
CA ILE A 103 -2.57 12.09 -18.61
C ILE A 103 -3.03 12.33 -20.06
N LEU A 104 -3.53 11.31 -20.75
CA LEU A 104 -3.94 11.41 -22.15
C LEU A 104 -5.20 12.26 -22.33
N ALA A 105 -6.02 12.43 -21.31
CA ALA A 105 -7.19 13.31 -21.34
C ALA A 105 -6.84 14.76 -21.71
N TYR A 106 -5.59 15.20 -21.52
CA TYR A 106 -5.11 16.49 -22.00
C TYR A 106 -4.89 16.56 -23.53
N VAL A 107 -4.72 15.40 -24.17
CA VAL A 107 -4.46 15.30 -25.61
C VAL A 107 -5.32 14.17 -26.20
N PRO A 108 -6.63 14.40 -26.41
CA PRO A 108 -7.58 13.35 -26.85
C PRO A 108 -7.19 12.67 -28.16
N SER A 109 -6.42 13.32 -29.01
CA SER A 109 -5.91 12.73 -30.26
C SER A 109 -4.95 11.54 -30.02
N LEU A 110 -4.44 11.38 -28.79
CA LEU A 110 -3.52 10.30 -28.39
C LEU A 110 -4.20 9.16 -27.62
N ASP A 111 -5.52 9.17 -27.47
CA ASP A 111 -6.25 8.14 -26.72
C ASP A 111 -6.01 6.71 -27.23
N PHE A 112 -5.74 6.56 -28.53
CA PHE A 112 -5.39 5.25 -29.13
C PHE A 112 -4.11 4.67 -28.55
N LEU A 113 -3.23 5.48 -27.94
CA LEU A 113 -2.00 5.02 -27.29
C LEU A 113 -2.22 4.48 -25.87
N LEU A 114 -3.40 4.66 -25.28
CA LEU A 114 -3.68 4.23 -23.90
C LEU A 114 -3.34 2.76 -23.67
N ILE A 115 -3.86 1.87 -24.52
CA ILE A 115 -3.65 0.42 -24.37
C ILE A 115 -2.19 0.03 -24.61
N PRO A 116 -1.54 0.41 -25.74
CA PRO A 116 -0.15 0.02 -25.98
C PRO A 116 0.81 0.59 -24.94
N LEU A 117 0.59 1.82 -24.48
CA LEU A 117 1.45 2.44 -23.46
C LEU A 117 1.25 1.79 -22.10
N SER A 118 0.02 1.43 -21.72
CA SER A 118 -0.26 0.69 -20.48
C SER A 118 0.40 -0.69 -20.48
N ILE A 119 0.39 -1.38 -21.61
CA ILE A 119 1.09 -2.66 -21.75
C ILE A 119 2.60 -2.45 -21.62
N LEU A 120 3.16 -1.41 -22.23
CA LEU A 120 4.58 -1.10 -22.16
C LEU A 120 5.02 -0.79 -20.72
N VAL A 121 4.28 0.05 -20.00
CA VAL A 121 4.55 0.38 -18.58
C VAL A 121 4.48 -0.89 -17.73
N THR A 122 3.45 -1.71 -17.92
CA THR A 122 3.28 -2.97 -17.19
C THR A 122 4.42 -3.94 -17.48
N ALA A 123 4.82 -4.08 -18.74
CA ALA A 123 5.96 -4.93 -19.11
C ALA A 123 7.26 -4.44 -18.46
N GLY A 124 7.51 -3.13 -18.48
CA GLY A 124 8.66 -2.52 -17.80
C GLY A 124 8.65 -2.79 -16.29
N PHE A 125 7.48 -2.68 -15.65
CA PHE A 125 7.31 -3.00 -14.24
C PHE A 125 7.60 -4.48 -13.93
N VAL A 126 7.02 -5.39 -14.70
CA VAL A 126 7.25 -6.84 -14.54
C VAL A 126 8.72 -7.19 -14.73
N LEU A 127 9.36 -6.61 -15.73
CA LEU A 127 10.82 -6.77 -15.94
C LEU A 127 11.61 -6.25 -14.75
N ALA A 128 11.25 -5.07 -14.21
CA ALA A 128 11.91 -4.48 -13.04
C ALA A 128 11.81 -5.38 -11.81
N VAL A 129 10.63 -5.98 -11.56
CA VAL A 129 10.42 -6.83 -10.39
C VAL A 129 11.11 -8.19 -10.52
N PHE A 130 11.02 -8.84 -11.68
CA PHE A 130 11.40 -10.25 -11.81
C PHE A 130 12.74 -10.49 -12.51
N ARG A 131 13.26 -9.52 -13.27
CA ARG A 131 14.45 -9.73 -14.13
C ARG A 131 15.59 -8.76 -13.86
N LEU A 132 15.31 -7.57 -13.36
CA LEU A 132 16.33 -6.55 -13.12
C LEU A 132 16.97 -6.66 -11.72
N SER A 133 17.80 -5.68 -11.40
CA SER A 133 18.53 -5.62 -10.13
C SER A 133 17.60 -5.45 -8.91
N SER A 134 18.11 -5.79 -7.72
CA SER A 134 17.38 -5.59 -6.47
C SER A 134 16.96 -4.12 -6.25
N LYS A 135 17.76 -3.17 -6.71
CA LYS A 135 17.42 -1.74 -6.66
C LYS A 135 16.21 -1.41 -7.52
N ALA A 136 16.18 -1.89 -8.77
CA ALA A 136 15.04 -1.69 -9.68
C ALA A 136 13.76 -2.32 -9.13
N ARG A 137 13.85 -3.53 -8.59
CA ARG A 137 12.73 -4.22 -7.93
C ARG A 137 12.19 -3.40 -6.75
N ASN A 138 13.07 -2.94 -5.86
CA ASN A 138 12.67 -2.14 -4.70
C ASN A 138 11.99 -0.83 -5.14
N THR A 139 12.53 -0.14 -6.13
CA THR A 139 11.91 1.08 -6.68
C THR A 139 10.53 0.77 -7.27
N ALA A 140 10.39 -0.31 -8.05
CA ALA A 140 9.11 -0.71 -8.62
C ALA A 140 8.06 -1.00 -7.53
N VAL A 141 8.44 -1.73 -6.47
CA VAL A 141 7.56 -2.03 -5.33
C VAL A 141 7.14 -0.76 -4.59
N VAL A 142 8.05 0.18 -4.35
CA VAL A 142 7.78 1.47 -3.71
C VAL A 142 6.82 2.31 -4.54
N CYS A 143 7.03 2.40 -5.86
CA CYS A 143 6.13 3.12 -6.77
C CYS A 143 4.74 2.45 -6.83
N LEU A 144 4.68 1.12 -6.94
CA LEU A 144 3.41 0.40 -6.96
C LEU A 144 2.63 0.60 -5.66
N GLY A 145 3.32 0.55 -4.51
CA GLY A 145 2.71 0.79 -3.20
C GLY A 145 2.06 2.17 -3.11
N GLY A 146 2.77 3.21 -3.54
CA GLY A 146 2.27 4.58 -3.61
C GLY A 146 1.06 4.73 -4.54
N ALA A 147 1.18 4.25 -5.77
CA ALA A 147 0.13 4.35 -6.78
C ALA A 147 -1.13 3.56 -6.38
N LEU A 148 -0.97 2.32 -5.93
CA LEU A 148 -2.09 1.47 -5.52
C LEU A 148 -2.79 2.01 -4.27
N GLY A 149 -2.01 2.51 -3.30
CA GLY A 149 -2.57 3.11 -2.10
C GLY A 149 -3.41 4.34 -2.41
N VAL A 150 -2.91 5.26 -3.23
CA VAL A 150 -3.67 6.45 -3.66
C VAL A 150 -4.91 6.08 -4.47
N PHE A 151 -4.83 5.06 -5.32
CA PHE A 151 -6.00 4.52 -6.00
C PHE A 151 -7.08 4.13 -4.99
N PHE A 152 -6.75 3.34 -3.96
CA PHE A 152 -7.72 3.01 -2.92
C PHE A 152 -8.20 4.23 -2.14
N GLY A 153 -7.33 5.18 -1.83
CA GLY A 153 -7.71 6.42 -1.14
C GLY A 153 -8.67 7.31 -1.94
N ALA A 154 -8.59 7.27 -3.28
CA ALA A 154 -9.48 8.00 -4.17
C ALA A 154 -10.84 7.32 -4.38
N PHE A 155 -10.86 5.97 -4.41
CA PHE A 155 -12.04 5.19 -4.82
C PHE A 155 -12.77 4.51 -3.65
N ILE A 156 -12.22 4.56 -2.43
CA ILE A 156 -12.89 4.10 -1.21
C ILE A 156 -13.38 5.33 -0.42
N PRO A 157 -14.67 5.40 -0.09
CA PRO A 157 -15.22 6.49 0.71
C PRO A 157 -14.51 6.61 2.07
N LEU A 158 -14.43 7.84 2.61
CA LEU A 158 -13.62 8.16 3.80
C LEU A 158 -13.94 7.29 5.01
N PHE A 159 -15.22 7.14 5.33
CA PHE A 159 -15.63 6.36 6.52
C PHE A 159 -15.22 4.89 6.39
N SER A 160 -15.45 4.28 5.22
CA SER A 160 -14.97 2.93 4.91
C SER A 160 -13.45 2.85 4.96
N ALA A 161 -12.74 3.84 4.39
CA ALA A 161 -11.27 3.87 4.39
C ALA A 161 -10.70 3.90 5.82
N VAL A 162 -11.25 4.76 6.69
CA VAL A 162 -10.83 4.88 8.10
C VAL A 162 -11.07 3.56 8.85
N LEU A 163 -12.26 2.96 8.70
CA LEU A 163 -12.58 1.69 9.37
C LEU A 163 -11.74 0.53 8.83
N ILE A 164 -11.53 0.44 7.51
CA ILE A 164 -10.65 -0.56 6.90
C ILE A 164 -9.25 -0.45 7.50
N LEU A 165 -8.67 0.74 7.52
CA LEU A 165 -7.32 0.97 8.04
C LEU A 165 -7.22 0.68 9.54
N ALA A 166 -8.22 1.09 10.34
CA ALA A 166 -8.27 0.79 11.76
C ALA A 166 -8.36 -0.72 12.03
N PHE A 167 -9.24 -1.43 11.32
CA PHE A 167 -9.38 -2.88 11.47
C PHE A 167 -8.15 -3.63 10.99
N LEU A 168 -7.51 -3.18 9.90
CA LEU A 168 -6.25 -3.75 9.42
C LEU A 168 -5.11 -3.52 10.40
N ALA A 169 -5.03 -2.36 11.05
CA ALA A 169 -4.04 -2.10 12.10
C ALA A 169 -4.20 -3.07 13.29
N VAL A 170 -5.44 -3.35 13.70
CA VAL A 170 -5.74 -4.36 14.73
C VAL A 170 -5.40 -5.77 14.25
N TYR A 171 -5.80 -6.11 13.01
CA TYR A 171 -5.50 -7.39 12.40
C TYR A 171 -3.98 -7.63 12.27
N ASP A 172 -3.20 -6.59 11.93
CA ASP A 172 -1.75 -6.70 11.79
C ASP A 172 -1.07 -7.11 13.11
N VAL A 173 -1.53 -6.53 14.24
CA VAL A 173 -1.07 -6.96 15.58
C VAL A 173 -1.35 -8.45 15.78
N PHE A 174 -2.57 -8.89 15.48
CA PHE A 174 -2.94 -10.28 15.63
C PHE A 174 -2.16 -11.20 14.67
N ALA A 175 -2.02 -10.79 13.40
CA ALA A 175 -1.37 -11.57 12.35
C ALA A 175 0.13 -11.77 12.62
N VAL A 176 0.81 -10.76 13.19
CA VAL A 176 2.23 -10.83 13.53
C VAL A 176 2.48 -11.70 14.76
N TYR A 177 1.69 -11.55 15.82
CA TYR A 177 1.96 -12.29 17.08
C TYR A 177 1.33 -13.68 17.12
N TYR A 178 0.16 -13.88 16.53
CA TYR A 178 -0.60 -15.14 16.62
C TYR A 178 -0.88 -15.78 15.26
N GLY A 179 -0.78 -15.02 14.17
CA GLY A 179 -1.21 -15.41 12.84
C GLY A 179 -0.13 -16.05 11.96
N PRO A 180 -0.47 -16.29 10.69
CA PRO A 180 0.42 -16.88 9.71
C PRO A 180 1.57 -15.93 9.29
N VAL A 181 1.40 -14.62 9.40
CA VAL A 181 2.37 -13.62 8.95
C VAL A 181 3.67 -13.70 9.75
N GLY A 182 3.59 -13.81 11.08
CA GLY A 182 4.77 -14.02 11.92
C GLY A 182 5.53 -15.30 11.58
N LYS A 183 4.81 -16.38 11.22
CA LYS A 183 5.43 -17.65 10.80
C LYS A 183 6.08 -17.57 9.42
N ILE A 184 5.52 -16.77 8.50
CA ILE A 184 6.12 -16.49 7.18
C ILE A 184 7.40 -15.67 7.35
N ALA A 185 7.40 -14.67 8.20
CA ALA A 185 8.57 -13.83 8.49
C ALA A 185 9.76 -14.67 8.98
N HIS A 186 9.51 -15.70 9.78
CA HIS A 186 10.54 -16.65 10.24
C HIS A 186 11.01 -17.66 9.17
N SER A 187 10.16 -17.97 8.18
CA SER A 187 10.47 -18.99 7.15
C SER A 187 11.14 -18.45 5.88
N GLY A 188 11.37 -17.16 5.79
CA GLY A 188 12.10 -16.49 4.70
C GLY A 188 11.19 -15.72 3.75
N LEU A 189 11.17 -14.41 3.91
CA LEU A 189 10.53 -13.44 3.00
C LEU A 189 11.16 -13.42 1.61
N ASP A 190 12.35 -14.00 1.45
CA ASP A 190 13.06 -14.10 0.15
C ASP A 190 12.27 -14.83 -0.94
N GLN A 191 11.27 -15.63 -0.55
CA GLN A 191 10.39 -16.34 -1.48
C GLN A 191 9.24 -15.49 -2.00
N LEU A 192 9.02 -14.30 -1.42
CA LEU A 192 7.92 -13.38 -1.77
C LEU A 192 8.43 -12.19 -2.58
N GLN A 193 9.24 -12.46 -3.62
CA GLN A 193 9.76 -11.42 -4.51
C GLN A 193 8.62 -10.58 -5.09
N GLY A 194 8.72 -9.24 -4.91
CA GLY A 194 7.73 -8.28 -5.39
C GLY A 194 6.63 -7.92 -4.40
N LEU A 195 6.38 -8.73 -3.34
CA LEU A 195 5.46 -8.37 -2.25
C LEU A 195 6.17 -7.70 -1.07
N SER A 196 7.48 -7.66 -1.07
CA SER A 196 8.29 -6.96 -0.08
C SER A 196 9.43 -6.23 -0.75
N TYR A 197 9.87 -5.15 -0.14
CA TYR A 197 11.14 -4.51 -0.45
C TYR A 197 12.09 -4.68 0.71
N SER A 198 13.39 -4.73 0.39
CA SER A 198 14.46 -4.79 1.38
C SER A 198 15.32 -3.55 1.26
N PHE A 199 15.46 -2.82 2.35
CA PHE A 199 16.34 -1.65 2.39
C PHE A 199 17.27 -1.78 3.60
N LYS A 200 18.56 -2.02 3.33
CA LYS A 200 19.53 -2.39 4.34
C LYS A 200 19.04 -3.61 5.15
N GLU A 201 18.81 -3.45 6.44
CA GLU A 201 18.41 -4.51 7.36
C GLU A 201 16.89 -4.63 7.53
N VAL A 202 16.12 -3.64 7.02
CA VAL A 202 14.65 -3.63 7.13
C VAL A 202 14.02 -4.27 5.91
N GLN A 203 13.15 -5.24 6.15
CA GLN A 203 12.22 -5.77 5.15
C GLN A 203 10.81 -5.30 5.50
N MET A 204 10.14 -4.68 4.54
CA MET A 204 8.77 -4.18 4.70
C MET A 204 7.88 -4.71 3.59
N GLY A 205 6.62 -5.01 3.92
CA GLY A 205 5.63 -5.49 2.97
C GLY A 205 5.16 -4.37 2.02
N LEU A 206 4.84 -4.73 0.77
CA LEU A 206 4.14 -3.85 -0.16
C LEU A 206 2.83 -3.33 0.46
N GLY A 207 2.14 -4.18 1.25
CA GLY A 207 0.88 -3.82 1.90
C GLY A 207 0.98 -2.60 2.81
N ASP A 208 2.07 -2.49 3.59
CA ASP A 208 2.29 -1.34 4.48
C ASP A 208 2.36 -0.03 3.68
N LEU A 209 3.11 -0.02 2.57
CA LEU A 209 3.22 1.14 1.68
C LEU A 209 1.86 1.50 1.04
N VAL A 210 1.08 0.48 0.65
CA VAL A 210 -0.27 0.67 0.10
C VAL A 210 -1.18 1.33 1.13
N PHE A 211 -1.20 0.86 2.38
CA PHE A 211 -2.10 1.40 3.40
C PHE A 211 -1.68 2.80 3.88
N TYR A 212 -0.38 3.08 3.94
CA TYR A 212 0.11 4.43 4.24
C TYR A 212 -0.29 5.42 3.13
N SER A 213 -0.11 5.04 1.87
CA SER A 213 -0.49 5.88 0.73
C SER A 213 -2.01 5.98 0.56
N MET A 214 -2.77 4.94 0.92
CA MET A 214 -4.22 4.96 0.97
C MET A 214 -4.71 6.01 1.97
N LEU A 215 -4.12 6.05 3.17
CA LEU A 215 -4.48 7.02 4.18
C LEU A 215 -4.23 8.46 3.71
N SER A 216 -3.03 8.75 3.21
CA SER A 216 -2.68 10.08 2.72
C SER A 216 -3.56 10.50 1.53
N GLY A 217 -3.86 9.58 0.61
CA GLY A 217 -4.77 9.78 -0.51
C GLY A 217 -6.21 10.07 -0.05
N ALA A 218 -6.74 9.26 0.88
CA ALA A 218 -8.08 9.47 1.43
C ALA A 218 -8.22 10.87 2.07
N MET A 219 -7.21 11.33 2.81
CA MET A 219 -7.20 12.69 3.37
C MET A 219 -7.23 13.76 2.29
N LEU A 220 -6.46 13.58 1.20
CA LEU A 220 -6.43 14.55 0.11
C LEU A 220 -7.76 14.65 -0.64
N PHE A 221 -8.34 13.51 -1.03
CA PHE A 221 -9.54 13.49 -1.88
C PHE A 221 -10.81 13.89 -1.13
N ASN A 222 -10.94 13.53 0.14
CA ASN A 222 -12.17 13.80 0.89
C ASN A 222 -12.22 15.22 1.47
N PHE A 223 -11.08 15.80 1.85
CA PHE A 223 -11.04 17.16 2.38
C PHE A 223 -10.70 18.22 1.33
N ASN A 224 -10.35 17.80 0.12
CA ASN A 224 -9.98 18.67 -0.98
C ASN A 224 -8.89 19.70 -0.59
N SER A 225 -8.09 19.36 0.41
CA SER A 225 -7.06 20.19 1.00
C SER A 225 -5.75 19.41 1.15
N LEU A 226 -4.65 20.08 0.79
CA LEU A 226 -3.32 19.47 0.91
C LEU A 226 -2.88 19.36 2.38
N LEU A 227 -3.39 20.21 3.28
CA LEU A 227 -2.93 20.28 4.66
C LEU A 227 -3.24 19.02 5.47
N PRO A 228 -4.46 18.45 5.49
CA PRO A 228 -4.74 17.16 6.13
C PRO A 228 -3.90 16.01 5.56
N CYS A 229 -3.65 16.02 4.24
CA CYS A 229 -2.80 15.02 3.61
C CYS A 229 -1.35 15.11 4.11
N LEU A 230 -0.75 16.31 4.14
CA LEU A 230 0.62 16.50 4.61
C LEU A 230 0.77 16.15 6.11
N MET A 231 -0.20 16.54 6.94
CA MET A 231 -0.18 16.20 8.36
C MET A 231 -0.37 14.70 8.59
N SER A 232 -1.16 14.04 7.75
CA SER A 232 -1.25 12.57 7.75
C SER A 232 0.10 11.93 7.37
N ILE A 233 0.78 12.42 6.35
CA ILE A 233 2.12 11.95 5.96
C ILE A 233 3.12 12.11 7.10
N ILE A 234 3.14 13.26 7.77
CA ILE A 234 4.01 13.50 8.94
C ILE A 234 3.68 12.49 10.06
N GLY A 235 2.40 12.28 10.36
CA GLY A 235 1.95 11.29 11.34
C GLY A 235 2.37 9.86 10.97
N ILE A 236 2.24 9.47 9.70
CA ILE A 236 2.68 8.16 9.20
C ILE A 236 4.19 7.99 9.39
N LEU A 237 5.00 8.99 9.04
CA LEU A 237 6.45 8.93 9.19
C LEU A 237 6.88 8.84 10.67
N ALA A 238 6.24 9.64 11.54
CA ALA A 238 6.47 9.58 12.98
C ALA A 238 6.10 8.20 13.55
N GLY A 239 4.95 7.66 13.17
CA GLY A 239 4.50 6.33 13.56
C GLY A 239 5.40 5.21 13.04
N SER A 240 5.88 5.32 11.80
CA SER A 240 6.83 4.36 11.22
C SER A 240 8.16 4.38 11.97
N PHE A 241 8.64 5.54 12.36
CA PHE A 241 9.85 5.63 13.18
C PHE A 241 9.67 4.98 14.55
N LEU A 242 8.51 5.21 15.22
CA LEU A 242 8.17 4.53 16.47
C LEU A 242 8.11 3.01 16.28
N THR A 243 7.57 2.54 15.15
CA THR A 243 7.55 1.11 14.81
C THR A 243 8.97 0.55 14.71
N PHE A 244 9.90 1.27 14.07
CA PHE A 244 11.32 0.83 13.98
C PHE A 244 12.01 0.80 15.35
N MET A 245 11.75 1.77 16.22
CA MET A 245 12.24 1.75 17.60
C MET A 245 11.73 0.55 18.40
N MET A 246 10.45 0.17 18.17
CA MET A 246 9.88 -1.02 18.80
C MET A 246 10.44 -2.31 18.21
N LEU A 247 10.68 -2.34 16.89
CA LEU A 247 11.30 -3.45 16.19
C LEU A 247 12.72 -3.71 16.71
N GLU A 248 13.51 -2.65 16.96
CA GLU A 248 14.84 -2.73 17.59
C GLU A 248 14.81 -3.43 18.94
N LYS A 249 13.79 -3.12 19.77
CA LYS A 249 13.67 -3.68 21.12
C LYS A 249 13.11 -5.10 21.13
N LYS A 250 12.15 -5.42 20.25
CA LYS A 250 11.35 -6.66 20.30
C LYS A 250 11.73 -7.67 19.21
N GLY A 251 12.50 -7.27 18.19
CA GLY A 251 12.90 -8.12 17.05
C GLY A 251 11.79 -8.35 16.03
N ILE A 252 10.52 -8.38 16.43
CA ILE A 252 9.32 -8.47 15.57
C ILE A 252 8.29 -7.50 16.10
N PHE A 253 7.73 -6.67 15.21
CA PHE A 253 6.71 -5.71 15.57
C PHE A 253 5.76 -5.44 14.37
N PRO A 254 4.44 -5.27 14.59
CA PRO A 254 3.49 -4.97 13.52
C PRO A 254 3.74 -3.60 12.90
N GLY A 255 3.65 -3.52 11.58
CA GLY A 255 3.99 -2.32 10.80
C GLY A 255 2.92 -1.23 10.84
N LEU A 256 1.64 -1.62 10.84
CA LEU A 256 0.52 -0.71 10.62
C LEU A 256 0.06 0.14 11.82
N PRO A 257 0.05 -0.35 13.08
CA PRO A 257 -0.68 0.33 14.17
C PRO A 257 -0.25 1.78 14.40
N PHE A 258 1.02 2.04 14.65
CA PHE A 258 1.49 3.40 14.94
C PHE A 258 1.36 4.35 13.74
N PRO A 259 1.79 3.97 12.51
CA PRO A 259 1.67 4.84 11.35
C PRO A 259 0.22 5.19 11.03
N ILE A 260 -0.69 4.22 11.10
CA ILE A 260 -2.11 4.47 10.80
C ILE A 260 -2.74 5.35 11.89
N LEU A 261 -2.51 5.07 13.17
CA LEU A 261 -3.08 5.87 14.26
C LEU A 261 -2.60 7.32 14.24
N LEU A 262 -1.28 7.54 14.10
CA LEU A 262 -0.73 8.90 14.07
C LEU A 262 -1.07 9.62 12.77
N GLY A 263 -1.11 8.90 11.64
CA GLY A 263 -1.54 9.45 10.36
C GLY A 263 -3.01 9.87 10.35
N LEU A 264 -3.90 9.04 10.89
CA LEU A 264 -5.32 9.39 11.09
C LEU A 264 -5.48 10.59 12.04
N ALA A 265 -4.79 10.58 13.17
CA ALA A 265 -4.84 11.68 14.11
C ALA A 265 -4.38 13.00 13.47
N GLY A 266 -3.25 13.00 12.77
CA GLY A 266 -2.74 14.18 12.08
C GLY A 266 -3.69 14.69 10.99
N GLY A 267 -4.21 13.81 10.15
CA GLY A 267 -5.13 14.15 9.07
C GLY A 267 -6.48 14.68 9.58
N ILE A 268 -7.12 13.95 10.50
CA ILE A 268 -8.44 14.32 11.02
C ILE A 268 -8.39 15.58 11.89
N LEU A 269 -7.41 15.71 12.80
CA LEU A 269 -7.29 16.91 13.62
C LEU A 269 -7.10 18.17 12.77
N THR A 270 -6.35 18.04 11.69
CA THR A 270 -6.11 19.17 10.80
C THR A 270 -7.34 19.49 9.95
N SER A 271 -8.12 18.48 9.55
CA SER A 271 -9.36 18.71 8.78
C SER A 271 -10.44 19.45 9.57
N LEU A 272 -10.35 19.49 10.90
CA LEU A 272 -11.27 20.27 11.76
C LEU A 272 -10.93 21.77 11.78
N VAL A 273 -9.76 22.15 11.29
CA VAL A 273 -9.26 23.54 11.31
C VAL A 273 -9.31 24.18 9.91
N VAL A 274 -9.40 23.36 8.87
CA VAL A 274 -9.49 23.76 7.47
C VAL A 274 -10.91 23.67 6.95
#